data_9253637aba60cce7cd09ac1156abcef5
#
_entry.id   9253637aba60cce7cd09ac1156abcef5
#
_cell.length_a   1.000
_cell.length_b   1.000
_cell.length_c   1.000
_cell.angle_alpha   90.00
_cell.angle_beta   90.00
_cell.angle_gamma   90.00
#
_symmetry.space_group_name_H-M   'P 1'
#
loop_
_entity.id
_entity.type
_entity.pdbx_description
1 polymer ?
#
loop_
_entity_poly.entity_id
_entity_poly.type
_entity_poly.pdbx_seq_one_letter_code
_entity_poly.pdbx_strand_id
1 'polypeptide(L)'
;MMLTVEKMQVNNYFSDNAPIIGWRDQDVEAVKLVQPWKPEALEHDQWPPDYKAVYAWRIKQLAILRSNPELLRSAKLYYSTRPDEFIMHWMDTYNPRKKTGKWMPFVFFERQDEMVKFLKDLVDNGNSGLVEKCRDAGATWCSCAYSVWSLIFIADDAIGWGSRKQDLVDKLGNPDSIFEKMRLILKRMPDVFLPQYEATFMRIINRENGSVIMGEAGDNIGRGGRTSMYFKDESAHYERPEKIEAALGDNTNTQIDISSVNGLGNVFHRRREAGVEWQPGKEIEKGFTQVFVIDWRDHPEKTQEWYDTRKAKYEREGMLHVFAQEVDRN
;
A
#
# COMPACT_ATOMS: atom_id res chain seq x y z
N MET A 1 -14.87 -23.05 17.57
CA MET A 1 -15.42 -21.76 18.02
C MET A 1 -16.24 -21.20 16.88
N MET A 2 -17.56 -21.15 17.02
CA MET A 2 -18.47 -20.71 15.96
C MET A 2 -18.41 -19.20 15.82
N LEU A 3 -18.28 -18.74 14.59
CA LEU A 3 -18.52 -17.34 14.22
C LEU A 3 -20.02 -17.09 14.21
N THR A 4 -20.47 -16.10 14.96
CA THR A 4 -21.85 -15.65 14.92
C THR A 4 -21.95 -14.55 13.87
N VAL A 5 -22.65 -14.82 12.80
CA VAL A 5 -23.02 -13.81 11.80
C VAL A 5 -24.25 -13.08 12.35
N GLU A 6 -24.07 -11.92 12.96
CA GLU A 6 -25.21 -11.04 13.21
C GLU A 6 -25.66 -10.46 11.87
N LYS A 7 -26.96 -10.51 11.65
CA LYS A 7 -27.70 -10.27 10.41
C LYS A 7 -27.03 -9.24 9.49
N MET A 8 -26.54 -9.75 8.36
CA MET A 8 -26.21 -8.92 7.19
C MET A 8 -27.50 -8.58 6.46
N GLN A 9 -27.87 -7.32 6.36
CA GLN A 9 -28.77 -6.88 5.30
C GLN A 9 -27.97 -6.84 3.99
N VAL A 10 -28.16 -7.90 3.21
CA VAL A 10 -27.54 -8.02 1.90
C VAL A 10 -28.44 -7.27 0.93
N ASN A 11 -28.01 -6.12 0.44
CA ASN A 11 -28.68 -5.46 -0.67
C ASN A 11 -28.64 -6.36 -1.92
N ASN A 12 -29.71 -6.34 -2.71
CA ASN A 12 -29.99 -7.17 -3.88
C ASN A 12 -28.97 -7.09 -5.05
N TYR A 13 -27.72 -6.71 -4.77
CA TYR A 13 -26.64 -6.66 -5.77
C TYR A 13 -25.90 -7.98 -5.95
N PHE A 14 -26.25 -9.02 -5.17
CA PHE A 14 -25.72 -10.36 -5.40
C PHE A 14 -26.70 -11.22 -6.20
N SER A 15 -26.38 -11.42 -7.46
CA SER A 15 -26.67 -12.70 -8.08
C SER A 15 -25.68 -13.73 -7.51
N ASP A 16 -26.04 -15.01 -7.46
CA ASP A 16 -25.18 -16.09 -6.97
C ASP A 16 -23.80 -16.17 -7.67
N ASN A 17 -23.62 -15.44 -8.77
CA ASN A 17 -22.42 -15.33 -9.59
C ASN A 17 -21.80 -13.93 -9.60
N ALA A 18 -22.33 -12.94 -8.86
CA ALA A 18 -21.70 -11.63 -8.82
C ALA A 18 -20.44 -11.69 -7.94
N PRO A 19 -19.33 -11.09 -8.36
CA PRO A 19 -18.17 -10.93 -7.49
C PRO A 19 -18.60 -10.17 -6.24
N ILE A 20 -18.11 -10.61 -5.08
CA ILE A 20 -18.35 -9.96 -3.77
C ILE A 20 -17.79 -8.52 -3.76
N ILE A 21 -17.15 -8.15 -4.79
CA ILE A 21 -16.34 -7.00 -5.07
C ILE A 21 -17.20 -5.91 -5.68
N GLY A 22 -17.23 -4.75 -5.13
CA GLY A 22 -18.06 -3.61 -5.57
C GLY A 22 -19.10 -3.14 -4.56
N TRP A 23 -19.01 -3.65 -3.34
CA TRP A 23 -19.82 -3.16 -2.24
C TRP A 23 -19.34 -1.79 -1.78
N ARG A 24 -20.27 -0.86 -1.76
CA ARG A 24 -20.11 0.38 -1.01
C ARG A 24 -20.81 0.21 0.32
N ASP A 25 -20.09 0.46 1.35
CA ASP A 25 -20.24 0.13 2.75
C ASP A 25 -21.49 0.49 3.51
N GLN A 26 -22.51 1.03 2.90
CA GLN A 26 -23.61 1.62 3.66
C GLN A 26 -24.54 0.59 4.30
N ASP A 27 -24.41 -0.70 3.95
CA ASP A 27 -25.35 -1.73 4.39
C ASP A 27 -24.70 -2.98 5.03
N VAL A 28 -23.39 -2.93 5.30
CA VAL A 28 -22.71 -4.05 5.93
C VAL A 28 -22.51 -3.77 7.40
N GLU A 29 -23.44 -4.19 8.25
CA GLU A 29 -23.11 -4.38 9.66
C GLU A 29 -21.90 -5.32 9.75
N ALA A 30 -20.83 -4.82 10.37
CA ALA A 30 -19.58 -5.53 10.51
C ALA A 30 -19.84 -6.95 10.99
N VAL A 31 -19.50 -7.92 10.19
CA VAL A 31 -19.41 -9.30 10.64
C VAL A 31 -18.42 -9.30 11.79
N LYS A 32 -18.92 -9.38 13.00
CA LYS A 32 -18.08 -9.61 14.18
C LYS A 32 -17.53 -11.01 14.05
N LEU A 33 -16.35 -11.09 13.47
CA LEU A 33 -15.55 -12.29 13.58
C LEU A 33 -15.22 -12.47 15.05
N VAL A 34 -15.86 -13.45 15.69
CA VAL A 34 -15.69 -13.67 17.10
C VAL A 34 -14.33 -14.28 17.36
N GLN A 35 -13.46 -13.44 17.93
CA GLN A 35 -12.35 -13.72 18.83
C GLN A 35 -11.26 -14.71 18.46
N PRO A 36 -10.05 -14.39 18.80
CA PRO A 36 -9.31 -13.13 18.72
C PRO A 36 -8.62 -13.02 17.36
N TRP A 37 -8.96 -11.97 16.63
CA TRP A 37 -8.44 -11.77 15.27
C TRP A 37 -6.99 -11.38 15.22
N LYS A 38 -6.51 -10.70 16.24
CA LYS A 38 -5.11 -10.30 16.31
C LYS A 38 -4.40 -11.21 17.30
N PRO A 39 -3.47 -12.07 16.86
CA PRO A 39 -2.46 -12.54 17.80
C PRO A 39 -1.69 -11.31 18.29
N GLU A 40 -1.28 -11.30 19.55
CA GLU A 40 -0.43 -10.23 20.11
C GLU A 40 0.76 -9.88 19.21
N ALA A 41 1.25 -10.85 18.45
CA ALA A 41 2.30 -10.69 17.44
C ALA A 41 1.97 -9.71 16.30
N LEU A 42 0.75 -9.21 16.16
CA LEU A 42 0.32 -8.19 15.21
C LEU A 42 0.16 -6.80 15.85
N GLU A 43 0.44 -6.66 17.14
CA GLU A 43 0.43 -5.37 17.81
C GLU A 43 1.72 -4.59 17.52
N HIS A 44 1.59 -3.28 17.35
CA HIS A 44 2.69 -2.42 16.89
C HIS A 44 3.83 -2.26 17.91
N ASP A 45 3.54 -2.43 19.18
CA ASP A 45 4.48 -2.28 20.29
C ASP A 45 5.43 -3.48 20.43
N GLN A 46 5.18 -4.58 19.72
CA GLN A 46 6.04 -5.76 19.68
C GLN A 46 6.88 -5.79 18.40
N TRP A 47 7.98 -5.04 18.38
CA TRP A 47 8.90 -5.08 17.25
C TRP A 47 10.26 -5.67 17.63
N PRO A 48 10.85 -6.61 16.87
CA PRO A 48 10.26 -7.26 15.69
C PRO A 48 9.11 -8.22 16.04
N PRO A 49 8.11 -8.36 15.15
CA PRO A 49 7.00 -9.28 15.38
C PRO A 49 7.45 -10.74 15.50
N ASP A 50 6.69 -11.54 16.26
CA ASP A 50 6.85 -13.01 16.21
C ASP A 50 6.25 -13.56 14.91
N TYR A 51 7.02 -13.55 13.83
CA TYR A 51 6.59 -14.06 12.54
C TYR A 51 6.16 -15.53 12.56
N LYS A 52 6.69 -16.35 13.48
CA LYS A 52 6.28 -17.76 13.61
C LYS A 52 4.85 -17.84 14.18
N ALA A 53 4.55 -17.02 15.18
CA ALA A 53 3.19 -16.92 15.72
C ALA A 53 2.19 -16.44 14.68
N VAL A 54 2.55 -15.45 13.86
CA VAL A 54 1.71 -14.98 12.75
C VAL A 54 1.44 -16.09 11.72
N TYR A 55 2.45 -16.83 11.28
CA TYR A 55 2.25 -17.95 10.36
C TYR A 55 1.42 -19.08 10.98
N ALA A 56 1.64 -19.40 12.25
CA ALA A 56 0.84 -20.41 12.95
C ALA A 56 -0.64 -20.01 13.05
N TRP A 57 -0.90 -18.74 13.30
CA TRP A 57 -2.25 -18.17 13.28
C TRP A 57 -2.88 -18.26 11.89
N ARG A 58 -2.15 -17.82 10.82
CA ARG A 58 -2.62 -17.92 9.43
C ARG A 58 -3.02 -19.33 9.05
N ILE A 59 -2.21 -20.34 9.39
CA ILE A 59 -2.50 -21.75 9.08
C ILE A 59 -3.83 -22.17 9.74
N LYS A 60 -4.05 -21.83 11.00
CA LYS A 60 -5.30 -22.13 11.71
C LYS A 60 -6.51 -21.45 11.06
N GLN A 61 -6.40 -20.16 10.74
CA GLN A 61 -7.48 -19.42 10.10
C GLN A 61 -7.80 -19.94 8.70
N LEU A 62 -6.78 -20.24 7.88
CA LEU A 62 -6.98 -20.81 6.55
C LEU A 62 -7.66 -22.16 6.59
N ALA A 63 -7.37 -23.02 7.56
CA ALA A 63 -8.06 -24.29 7.73
C ALA A 63 -9.57 -24.07 7.99
N ILE A 64 -9.92 -23.10 8.82
CA ILE A 64 -11.30 -22.73 9.12
C ILE A 64 -12.00 -22.14 7.87
N LEU A 65 -11.37 -21.18 7.19
CA LEU A 65 -11.93 -20.52 6.02
C LEU A 65 -12.18 -21.50 4.86
N ARG A 66 -11.25 -22.45 4.64
CA ARG A 66 -11.41 -23.49 3.59
C ARG A 66 -12.55 -24.47 3.89
N SER A 67 -12.83 -24.74 5.16
CA SER A 67 -13.90 -25.66 5.57
C SER A 67 -15.28 -25.00 5.66
N ASN A 68 -15.36 -23.67 5.58
CA ASN A 68 -16.61 -22.93 5.77
C ASN A 68 -16.76 -21.81 4.71
N PRO A 69 -17.47 -22.08 3.59
CA PRO A 69 -17.67 -21.09 2.51
C PRO A 69 -18.40 -19.81 2.95
N GLU A 70 -19.36 -19.91 3.86
CA GLU A 70 -20.09 -18.72 4.35
C GLU A 70 -19.17 -17.82 5.16
N LEU A 71 -18.30 -18.44 5.98
CA LEU A 71 -17.31 -17.70 6.72
C LEU A 71 -16.27 -17.05 5.82
N LEU A 72 -15.85 -17.76 4.77
CA LEU A 72 -14.93 -17.18 3.76
C LEU A 72 -15.57 -15.96 3.08
N ARG A 73 -16.87 -16.06 2.71
CA ARG A 73 -17.61 -14.92 2.15
C ARG A 73 -17.64 -13.74 3.11
N SER A 74 -17.96 -14.00 4.38
CA SER A 74 -17.96 -12.99 5.43
C SER A 74 -16.57 -12.36 5.66
N ALA A 75 -15.51 -13.18 5.64
CA ALA A 75 -14.15 -12.69 5.76
C ALA A 75 -13.74 -11.80 4.58
N LYS A 76 -14.08 -12.19 3.35
CA LYS A 76 -13.82 -11.35 2.16
C LYS A 76 -14.52 -9.99 2.28
N LEU A 77 -15.76 -9.99 2.73
CA LEU A 77 -16.53 -8.77 2.95
C LEU A 77 -15.92 -7.91 4.06
N TYR A 78 -15.50 -8.50 5.18
CA TYR A 78 -14.81 -7.81 6.25
C TYR A 78 -13.54 -7.10 5.76
N TYR A 79 -12.73 -7.80 4.97
CA TYR A 79 -11.47 -7.25 4.46
C TYR A 79 -11.63 -6.27 3.29
N SER A 80 -12.79 -6.23 2.63
CA SER A 80 -13.02 -5.32 1.51
C SER A 80 -13.00 -3.84 1.91
N THR A 81 -13.10 -3.54 3.20
CA THR A 81 -13.05 -2.19 3.75
C THR A 81 -11.85 -1.93 4.67
N ARG A 82 -11.01 -2.95 4.89
CA ARG A 82 -9.90 -2.94 5.86
C ARG A 82 -8.60 -3.37 5.22
N PRO A 83 -7.99 -2.50 4.38
CA PRO A 83 -6.73 -2.81 3.70
C PRO A 83 -5.58 -3.07 4.68
N ASP A 84 -5.49 -2.32 5.75
CA ASP A 84 -4.48 -2.43 6.81
C ASP A 84 -4.50 -3.83 7.45
N GLU A 85 -5.67 -4.27 7.90
CA GLU A 85 -5.82 -5.60 8.49
C GLU A 85 -5.59 -6.72 7.47
N PHE A 86 -6.11 -6.57 6.24
CA PHE A 86 -5.91 -7.58 5.20
C PHE A 86 -4.43 -7.77 4.87
N ILE A 87 -3.69 -6.69 4.74
CA ILE A 87 -2.26 -6.73 4.43
C ILE A 87 -1.50 -7.42 5.56
N MET A 88 -1.69 -6.99 6.80
CA MET A 88 -1.02 -7.59 7.95
C MET A 88 -1.38 -9.07 8.15
N HIS A 89 -2.64 -9.42 7.92
CA HIS A 89 -3.11 -10.78 8.11
C HIS A 89 -2.66 -11.74 7.02
N TRP A 90 -2.60 -11.31 5.74
CA TRP A 90 -2.51 -12.24 4.62
C TRP A 90 -1.39 -11.99 3.63
N MET A 91 -0.78 -10.80 3.61
CA MET A 91 0.31 -10.51 2.70
C MET A 91 1.69 -10.75 3.32
N ASP A 92 2.66 -11.01 2.47
CA ASP A 92 4.06 -11.10 2.83
C ASP A 92 4.85 -9.95 2.22
N THR A 93 5.93 -9.55 2.90
CA THR A 93 6.93 -8.61 2.39
C THR A 93 8.29 -9.28 2.26
N TYR A 94 9.21 -8.63 1.55
CA TYR A 94 10.53 -9.17 1.25
C TYR A 94 11.65 -8.22 1.71
N ASN A 95 12.59 -8.74 2.49
CA ASN A 95 13.81 -8.03 2.85
C ASN A 95 15.04 -8.82 2.38
N PRO A 96 15.69 -8.42 1.26
CA PRO A 96 16.86 -9.12 0.71
C PRO A 96 18.08 -9.10 1.64
N ARG A 97 18.16 -8.15 2.56
CA ARG A 97 19.29 -7.97 3.49
C ARG A 97 19.30 -9.00 4.61
N LYS A 98 18.18 -9.66 4.89
CA LYS A 98 18.16 -10.75 5.88
C LYS A 98 18.92 -11.98 5.35
N LYS A 99 19.74 -12.59 6.19
CA LYS A 99 20.47 -13.81 5.82
C LYS A 99 19.52 -15.00 5.60
N THR A 100 18.53 -15.12 6.48
CA THR A 100 17.48 -16.14 6.45
C THR A 100 16.12 -15.49 6.66
N GLY A 101 15.02 -16.15 6.26
CA GLY A 101 13.68 -15.60 6.42
C GLY A 101 13.51 -14.26 5.71
N LYS A 102 13.97 -14.18 4.46
CA LYS A 102 13.85 -12.96 3.63
C LYS A 102 12.39 -12.59 3.36
N TRP A 103 11.54 -13.58 3.29
CA TRP A 103 10.09 -13.43 3.24
C TRP A 103 9.52 -13.50 4.64
N MET A 104 8.62 -12.58 4.96
CA MET A 104 7.97 -12.51 6.26
C MET A 104 6.56 -11.93 6.13
N PRO A 105 5.66 -12.22 7.05
CA PRO A 105 4.37 -11.55 7.13
C PRO A 105 4.57 -10.03 7.11
N PHE A 106 3.72 -9.33 6.35
CA PHE A 106 3.80 -7.88 6.28
C PHE A 106 3.10 -7.24 7.48
N VAL A 107 3.67 -7.44 8.65
CA VAL A 107 3.23 -6.76 9.86
C VAL A 107 3.78 -5.34 9.86
N PHE A 108 2.91 -4.37 10.01
CA PHE A 108 3.27 -2.96 10.02
C PHE A 108 3.83 -2.51 11.36
N PHE A 109 4.76 -1.58 11.36
CA PHE A 109 4.92 -0.68 12.48
C PHE A 109 3.92 0.48 12.35
N GLU A 110 3.67 1.19 13.46
CA GLU A 110 2.57 2.16 13.59
C GLU A 110 2.45 3.10 12.38
N ARG A 111 3.56 3.73 11.97
CA ARG A 111 3.53 4.70 10.86
C ARG A 111 3.23 4.09 9.50
N GLN A 112 3.50 2.80 9.28
CA GLN A 112 3.08 2.09 8.06
C GLN A 112 1.58 1.78 8.08
N ASP A 113 1.03 1.44 9.23
CA ASP A 113 -0.41 1.24 9.41
C ASP A 113 -1.18 2.55 9.15
N GLU A 114 -0.73 3.64 9.74
CA GLU A 114 -1.27 4.97 9.47
C GLU A 114 -1.15 5.35 7.99
N MET A 115 -0.06 4.98 7.30
CA MET A 115 0.09 5.23 5.87
C MET A 115 -0.97 4.50 5.05
N VAL A 116 -1.29 3.26 5.37
CA VAL A 116 -2.32 2.51 4.64
C VAL A 116 -3.71 3.12 4.90
N LYS A 117 -3.99 3.57 6.11
CA LYS A 117 -5.21 4.33 6.45
C LYS A 117 -5.27 5.66 5.71
N PHE A 118 -4.15 6.38 5.63
CA PHE A 118 -4.02 7.60 4.83
C PHE A 118 -4.37 7.35 3.35
N LEU A 119 -3.82 6.29 2.74
CA LEU A 119 -4.15 5.94 1.35
C LEU A 119 -5.64 5.65 1.18
N LYS A 120 -6.25 4.94 2.11
CA LYS A 120 -7.70 4.67 2.11
C LYS A 120 -8.51 5.95 2.18
N ASP A 121 -8.17 6.84 3.11
CA ASP A 121 -8.86 8.13 3.28
C ASP A 121 -8.77 9.00 2.01
N LEU A 122 -7.61 9.03 1.34
CA LEU A 122 -7.45 9.76 0.09
C LEU A 122 -8.41 9.26 -0.99
N VAL A 123 -8.43 7.95 -1.18
CA VAL A 123 -9.25 7.31 -2.23
C VAL A 123 -10.74 7.47 -1.93
N ASP A 124 -11.15 7.25 -0.70
CA ASP A 124 -12.56 7.39 -0.28
C ASP A 124 -13.09 8.82 -0.46
N ASN A 125 -12.23 9.82 -0.30
CA ASN A 125 -12.60 11.24 -0.42
C ASN A 125 -12.28 11.85 -1.80
N GLY A 126 -11.62 11.13 -2.70
CA GLY A 126 -11.19 11.64 -3.99
C GLY A 126 -10.16 12.78 -3.88
N ASN A 127 -9.28 12.71 -2.88
CA ASN A 127 -8.26 13.72 -2.63
C ASN A 127 -6.88 13.25 -3.06
N SER A 128 -6.04 14.17 -3.51
CA SER A 128 -4.64 13.89 -3.78
C SER A 128 -3.79 13.88 -2.51
N GLY A 129 -2.74 13.08 -2.50
CA GLY A 129 -1.84 12.95 -1.38
C GLY A 129 -0.36 12.95 -1.77
N LEU A 130 0.47 13.17 -0.76
CA LEU A 130 1.92 13.17 -0.88
C LEU A 130 2.52 12.47 0.32
N VAL A 131 3.32 11.45 0.06
CA VAL A 131 4.11 10.72 1.06
C VAL A 131 5.56 11.17 0.96
N GLU A 132 5.98 12.03 1.88
CA GLU A 132 7.37 12.37 2.09
C GLU A 132 8.00 11.34 3.03
N LYS A 133 9.05 10.70 2.60
CA LYS A 133 9.63 9.59 3.36
C LYS A 133 11.14 9.67 3.47
N CYS A 134 11.70 9.22 4.58
CA CYS A 134 13.11 8.83 4.64
C CYS A 134 13.34 7.53 3.86
N ARG A 135 14.59 7.25 3.53
CA ARG A 135 14.95 6.01 2.84
C ARG A 135 14.64 4.77 3.70
N ASP A 136 14.24 3.67 3.04
CA ASP A 136 13.93 2.38 3.69
C ASP A 136 12.76 2.45 4.71
N ALA A 137 11.79 3.31 4.45
CA ALA A 137 10.55 3.39 5.24
C ALA A 137 9.49 2.35 4.82
N GLY A 138 9.70 1.65 3.70
CA GLY A 138 8.76 0.66 3.19
C GLY A 138 7.55 1.23 2.45
N ALA A 139 7.50 2.54 2.19
CA ALA A 139 6.35 3.22 1.60
C ALA A 139 5.90 2.61 0.25
N THR A 140 6.83 2.32 -0.66
CA THR A 140 6.50 1.67 -1.94
C THR A 140 5.91 0.26 -1.74
N TRP A 141 6.38 -0.51 -0.75
CA TRP A 141 5.79 -1.82 -0.42
C TRP A 141 4.37 -1.68 0.14
N CYS A 142 4.11 -0.73 1.05
CA CYS A 142 2.77 -0.45 1.57
C CYS A 142 1.81 -0.07 0.44
N SER A 143 2.23 0.81 -0.48
CA SER A 143 1.41 1.25 -1.61
C SER A 143 1.18 0.14 -2.64
N CYS A 144 2.18 -0.73 -2.91
CA CYS A 144 2.00 -1.93 -3.73
C CYS A 144 1.01 -2.90 -3.09
N ALA A 145 1.10 -3.13 -1.77
CA ALA A 145 0.17 -3.99 -1.04
C ALA A 145 -1.25 -3.43 -1.04
N TYR A 146 -1.40 -2.11 -0.85
CA TYR A 146 -2.69 -1.42 -0.98
C TYR A 146 -3.29 -1.58 -2.39
N SER A 147 -2.48 -1.41 -3.44
CA SER A 147 -2.93 -1.60 -4.83
C SER A 147 -3.37 -3.04 -5.10
N VAL A 148 -2.66 -4.04 -4.54
CA VAL A 148 -3.06 -5.45 -4.65
C VAL A 148 -4.34 -5.72 -3.86
N TRP A 149 -4.53 -5.11 -2.68
CA TRP A 149 -5.78 -5.19 -1.95
C TRP A 149 -6.95 -4.61 -2.78
N SER A 150 -6.78 -3.42 -3.35
CA SER A 150 -7.80 -2.80 -4.21
C SER A 150 -8.11 -3.66 -5.43
N LEU A 151 -7.09 -4.19 -6.11
CA LEU A 151 -7.27 -5.14 -7.23
C LEU A 151 -8.12 -6.36 -6.86
N ILE A 152 -8.00 -6.85 -5.61
CA ILE A 152 -8.74 -8.03 -5.13
C ILE A 152 -10.19 -7.67 -4.78
N PHE A 153 -10.42 -6.56 -4.08
CA PHE A 153 -11.68 -6.27 -3.41
C PHE A 153 -12.55 -5.21 -4.07
N ILE A 154 -11.99 -4.33 -4.89
CA ILE A 154 -12.75 -3.25 -5.53
C ILE A 154 -12.98 -3.60 -6.99
N ALA A 155 -14.26 -3.71 -7.40
CA ALA A 155 -14.61 -4.06 -8.78
C ALA A 155 -14.36 -2.90 -9.74
N ASP A 156 -13.94 -3.23 -10.96
CA ASP A 156 -13.73 -2.29 -12.06
C ASP A 156 -12.75 -1.14 -11.72
N ASP A 157 -11.88 -1.36 -10.72
CA ASP A 157 -10.92 -0.36 -10.32
C ASP A 157 -9.76 -0.27 -11.31
N ALA A 158 -9.34 0.95 -11.63
CA ALA A 158 -8.23 1.23 -12.53
C ALA A 158 -7.14 1.99 -11.79
N ILE A 159 -6.02 1.31 -11.50
CA ILE A 159 -4.92 1.83 -10.71
C ILE A 159 -3.72 2.10 -11.60
N GLY A 160 -3.22 3.32 -11.58
CA GLY A 160 -2.02 3.73 -12.31
C GLY A 160 -0.77 3.75 -11.43
N TRP A 161 0.35 3.38 -12.01
CA TRP A 161 1.66 3.49 -11.39
C TRP A 161 2.68 4.10 -12.33
N GLY A 162 3.42 5.08 -11.85
CA GLY A 162 4.49 5.72 -12.60
C GLY A 162 5.81 5.81 -11.84
N SER A 163 6.92 5.71 -12.55
CA SER A 163 8.24 6.04 -12.04
C SER A 163 9.15 6.55 -13.16
N ARG A 164 10.27 7.18 -12.81
CA ARG A 164 11.17 7.85 -13.77
C ARG A 164 11.74 6.95 -14.85
N LYS A 165 11.88 5.64 -14.60
CA LYS A 165 12.47 4.66 -15.54
C LYS A 165 11.63 3.38 -15.59
N GLN A 166 11.56 2.79 -16.79
CA GLN A 166 10.82 1.56 -17.04
C GLN A 166 11.24 0.41 -16.11
N ASP A 167 12.55 0.21 -15.91
CA ASP A 167 13.09 -0.86 -15.04
C ASP A 167 12.69 -0.69 -13.56
N LEU A 168 12.34 0.53 -13.13
CA LEU A 168 11.82 0.78 -11.78
C LEU A 168 10.33 0.45 -11.68
N VAL A 169 9.60 0.63 -12.77
CA VAL A 169 8.18 0.25 -12.84
C VAL A 169 8.06 -1.26 -12.97
N ASP A 170 8.66 -1.84 -14.01
CA ASP A 170 8.56 -3.29 -14.24
C ASP A 170 9.86 -3.88 -14.78
N LYS A 171 10.45 -4.78 -13.99
CA LYS A 171 11.58 -5.61 -14.36
C LYS A 171 11.40 -6.99 -13.75
N LEU A 172 11.02 -7.94 -14.59
CA LEU A 172 10.77 -9.33 -14.17
C LEU A 172 11.97 -9.90 -13.40
N GLY A 173 11.67 -10.50 -12.23
CA GLY A 173 12.68 -11.09 -11.35
C GLY A 173 13.46 -10.09 -10.50
N ASN A 174 13.22 -8.78 -10.63
CA ASN A 174 13.80 -7.77 -9.76
C ASN A 174 12.79 -7.30 -8.69
N PRO A 175 12.91 -7.76 -7.42
CA PRO A 175 11.98 -7.38 -6.35
C PRO A 175 12.02 -5.89 -5.97
N ASP A 176 12.95 -5.11 -6.52
CA ASP A 176 12.99 -3.67 -6.32
C ASP A 176 12.04 -2.92 -7.27
N SER A 177 11.62 -3.54 -8.41
CA SER A 177 10.62 -2.93 -9.29
C SER A 177 9.19 -3.06 -8.74
N ILE A 178 8.36 -2.08 -9.06
CA ILE A 178 7.00 -1.93 -8.55
C ILE A 178 6.13 -3.15 -8.89
N PHE A 179 6.08 -3.52 -10.17
CA PHE A 179 5.25 -4.64 -10.63
C PHE A 179 5.74 -5.99 -10.13
N GLU A 180 7.05 -6.15 -9.96
CA GLU A 180 7.57 -7.39 -9.38
C GLU A 180 7.17 -7.54 -7.91
N LYS A 181 7.17 -6.45 -7.11
CA LYS A 181 6.64 -6.49 -5.74
C LYS A 181 5.19 -6.98 -5.71
N MET A 182 4.34 -6.45 -6.59
CA MET A 182 2.92 -6.85 -6.67
C MET A 182 2.76 -8.31 -7.12
N ARG A 183 3.51 -8.74 -8.15
CA ARG A 183 3.52 -10.16 -8.57
C ARG A 183 3.95 -11.09 -7.45
N LEU A 184 4.95 -10.70 -6.68
CA LEU A 184 5.45 -11.47 -5.55
C LEU A 184 4.44 -11.53 -4.40
N ILE A 185 3.71 -10.44 -4.12
CA ILE A 185 2.60 -10.43 -3.16
C ILE A 185 1.51 -11.42 -3.63
N LEU A 186 1.04 -11.30 -4.87
CA LEU A 186 0.02 -12.20 -5.43
C LEU A 186 0.46 -13.66 -5.41
N LYS A 187 1.69 -13.95 -5.81
CA LYS A 187 2.25 -15.32 -5.81
C LYS A 187 2.24 -15.98 -4.44
N ARG A 188 2.30 -15.19 -3.36
CA ARG A 188 2.34 -15.67 -1.98
C ARG A 188 1.01 -15.54 -1.26
N MET A 189 0.01 -14.97 -1.94
CA MET A 189 -1.34 -14.83 -1.39
C MET A 189 -1.96 -16.19 -1.11
N PRO A 190 -2.67 -16.38 0.02
CA PRO A 190 -3.47 -17.58 0.24
C PRO A 190 -4.51 -17.77 -0.87
N ASP A 191 -4.66 -19.01 -1.34
CA ASP A 191 -5.55 -19.41 -2.43
C ASP A 191 -7.00 -18.96 -2.26
N VAL A 192 -7.50 -18.93 -1.02
CA VAL A 192 -8.87 -18.50 -0.70
C VAL A 192 -9.14 -17.02 -0.98
N PHE A 193 -8.10 -16.21 -1.06
CA PHE A 193 -8.18 -14.78 -1.37
C PHE A 193 -7.64 -14.43 -2.76
N LEU A 194 -6.92 -15.37 -3.40
CA LEU A 194 -6.29 -15.13 -4.69
C LEU A 194 -7.35 -15.22 -5.81
N PRO A 195 -7.62 -14.13 -6.56
CA PRO A 195 -8.51 -14.18 -7.71
C PRO A 195 -7.83 -14.84 -8.92
N GLN A 196 -8.62 -15.17 -9.94
CA GLN A 196 -8.06 -15.43 -11.26
C GLN A 196 -7.50 -14.14 -11.85
N TYR A 197 -6.20 -14.06 -12.02
CA TYR A 197 -5.53 -12.87 -12.52
C TYR A 197 -4.58 -13.17 -13.66
N GLU A 198 -4.33 -12.17 -14.46
CA GLU A 198 -3.31 -12.18 -15.51
C GLU A 198 -2.28 -11.09 -15.22
N ALA A 199 -1.01 -11.46 -15.25
CA ALA A 199 0.09 -10.52 -15.06
C ALA A 199 1.00 -10.54 -16.30
N THR A 200 1.05 -9.41 -16.99
CA THR A 200 1.93 -9.15 -18.12
C THR A 200 2.86 -7.98 -17.81
N PHE A 201 3.68 -7.58 -18.77
CA PHE A 201 4.55 -6.43 -18.62
C PHE A 201 3.73 -5.16 -18.35
N MET A 202 4.03 -4.47 -17.25
CA MET A 202 3.34 -3.26 -16.77
C MET A 202 1.82 -3.36 -16.65
N ARG A 203 1.29 -4.59 -16.48
CA ARG A 203 -0.16 -4.78 -16.34
C ARG A 203 -0.49 -6.01 -15.50
N ILE A 204 -1.43 -5.83 -14.55
CA ILE A 204 -2.04 -6.93 -13.78
C ILE A 204 -3.55 -6.72 -13.83
N ILE A 205 -4.30 -7.78 -14.20
CA ILE A 205 -5.75 -7.73 -14.36
C ILE A 205 -6.36 -8.80 -13.47
N ASN A 206 -7.32 -8.42 -12.65
CA ASN A 206 -8.22 -9.36 -11.98
C ASN A 206 -9.35 -9.73 -12.95
N ARG A 207 -9.38 -11.00 -13.37
CA ARG A 207 -10.37 -11.50 -14.36
C ARG A 207 -11.75 -11.75 -13.74
N GLU A 208 -11.85 -11.76 -12.42
CA GLU A 208 -13.13 -12.00 -11.73
C GLU A 208 -13.93 -10.71 -11.55
N ASN A 209 -13.26 -9.56 -11.37
CA ASN A 209 -13.93 -8.30 -11.04
C ASN A 209 -13.63 -7.13 -11.99
N GLY A 210 -12.82 -7.36 -13.04
CA GLY A 210 -12.49 -6.35 -14.04
C GLY A 210 -11.41 -5.33 -13.63
N SER A 211 -10.92 -5.36 -12.40
CA SER A 211 -9.93 -4.39 -11.93
C SER A 211 -8.56 -4.57 -12.56
N VAL A 212 -7.85 -3.47 -12.75
CA VAL A 212 -6.55 -3.45 -13.44
C VAL A 212 -5.55 -2.54 -12.75
N ILE A 213 -4.29 -3.00 -12.69
CA ILE A 213 -3.14 -2.15 -12.36
C ILE A 213 -2.32 -1.95 -13.62
N MET A 214 -2.01 -0.70 -13.96
CA MET A 214 -1.28 -0.31 -15.16
C MET A 214 -0.03 0.47 -14.79
N GLY A 215 1.08 0.22 -15.50
CA GLY A 215 2.35 0.90 -15.30
C GLY A 215 2.73 1.81 -16.45
N GLU A 216 3.38 2.92 -16.14
CA GLU A 216 3.94 3.88 -17.09
C GLU A 216 5.31 4.36 -16.62
N ALA A 217 6.13 4.88 -17.52
CA ALA A 217 7.46 5.34 -17.17
C ALA A 217 7.84 6.63 -17.89
N GLY A 218 8.60 7.47 -17.20
CA GLY A 218 9.15 8.71 -17.77
C GLY A 218 8.07 9.67 -18.27
N ASP A 219 8.24 10.19 -19.48
CA ASP A 219 7.33 11.18 -20.10
C ASP A 219 5.94 10.62 -20.48
N ASN A 220 5.75 9.30 -20.40
CA ASN A 220 4.45 8.66 -20.70
C ASN A 220 3.51 8.60 -19.50
N ILE A 221 3.97 8.97 -18.33
CA ILE A 221 3.15 8.96 -17.09
C ILE A 221 1.90 9.84 -17.29
N GLY A 222 0.73 9.26 -16.95
CA GLY A 222 -0.57 9.92 -17.07
C GLY A 222 -1.18 9.90 -18.47
N ARG A 223 -0.64 9.14 -19.43
CA ARG A 223 -1.11 9.11 -20.83
C ARG A 223 -1.81 7.81 -21.21
N GLY A 224 -1.79 6.79 -20.36
CA GLY A 224 -2.33 5.45 -20.64
C GLY A 224 -3.83 5.28 -20.42
N GLY A 225 -4.52 6.31 -19.93
CA GLY A 225 -5.95 6.24 -19.70
C GLY A 225 -6.39 6.86 -18.37
N ARG A 226 -7.69 6.71 -18.07
CA ARG A 226 -8.27 7.20 -16.82
C ARG A 226 -8.08 6.18 -15.71
N THR A 227 -7.80 6.67 -14.50
CA THR A 227 -7.60 5.86 -13.30
C THR A 227 -8.39 6.43 -12.13
N SER A 228 -8.79 5.57 -11.20
CA SER A 228 -9.37 6.00 -9.92
C SER A 228 -8.29 6.60 -9.01
N MET A 229 -7.10 5.98 -9.02
CA MET A 229 -5.93 6.45 -8.31
C MET A 229 -4.66 6.25 -9.14
N TYR A 230 -3.68 7.13 -8.94
CA TYR A 230 -2.39 7.07 -9.62
C TYR A 230 -1.24 7.31 -8.64
N PHE A 231 -0.35 6.34 -8.52
CA PHE A 231 0.85 6.40 -7.70
C PHE A 231 2.04 6.88 -8.52
N LYS A 232 2.74 7.91 -8.04
CA LYS A 232 3.95 8.47 -8.62
C LYS A 232 5.14 8.16 -7.71
N ASP A 233 5.85 7.05 -7.98
CA ASP A 233 7.00 6.62 -7.17
C ASP A 233 8.25 7.42 -7.55
N GLU A 234 9.00 7.86 -6.53
CA GLU A 234 10.17 8.73 -6.64
C GLU A 234 9.90 10.04 -7.40
N SER A 235 8.73 10.65 -7.17
CA SER A 235 8.22 11.80 -7.95
C SER A 235 9.06 13.07 -7.82
N ALA A 236 9.77 13.29 -6.70
CA ALA A 236 10.70 14.39 -6.57
C ALA A 236 11.90 14.32 -7.54
N HIS A 237 12.15 13.13 -8.12
CA HIS A 237 13.26 12.87 -9.05
C HIS A 237 12.82 12.81 -10.52
N TYR A 238 11.61 13.24 -10.87
CA TYR A 238 11.16 13.27 -12.26
C TYR A 238 11.86 14.41 -13.03
N GLU A 239 12.21 14.14 -14.29
CA GLU A 239 12.89 15.11 -15.14
C GLU A 239 11.95 16.22 -15.61
N ARG A 240 10.68 15.89 -15.86
CA ARG A 240 9.65 16.80 -16.38
C ARG A 240 8.35 16.71 -15.59
N PRO A 241 8.39 17.04 -14.29
CA PRO A 241 7.25 16.80 -13.40
C PRO A 241 6.01 17.62 -13.79
N GLU A 242 6.15 18.84 -14.33
CA GLU A 242 5.02 19.68 -14.76
C GLU A 242 4.21 19.05 -15.90
N LYS A 243 4.86 18.32 -16.81
CA LYS A 243 4.16 17.61 -17.90
C LYS A 243 3.34 16.43 -17.35
N ILE A 244 3.85 15.77 -16.34
CA ILE A 244 3.19 14.65 -15.67
C ILE A 244 1.97 15.16 -14.91
N GLU A 245 2.11 16.26 -14.16
CA GLU A 245 0.98 16.89 -13.47
C GLU A 245 -0.14 17.30 -14.44
N ALA A 246 0.23 17.92 -15.56
CA ALA A 246 -0.74 18.30 -16.59
C ALA A 246 -1.44 17.10 -17.22
N ALA A 247 -0.74 15.98 -17.40
CA ALA A 247 -1.34 14.76 -17.96
C ALA A 247 -2.27 14.04 -16.97
N LEU A 248 -1.94 14.06 -15.68
CA LEU A 248 -2.73 13.38 -14.64
C LEU A 248 -3.90 14.21 -14.15
N GLY A 249 -3.87 15.53 -14.28
CA GLY A 249 -4.88 16.44 -13.71
C GLY A 249 -6.32 16.10 -14.08
N ASP A 250 -6.56 15.66 -15.32
CA ASP A 250 -7.88 15.28 -15.82
C ASP A 250 -8.08 13.76 -15.93
N ASN A 251 -7.05 12.96 -15.63
CA ASN A 251 -7.06 11.51 -15.88
C ASN A 251 -7.22 10.66 -14.63
N THR A 252 -7.09 11.25 -13.44
CA THR A 252 -7.26 10.50 -12.19
C THR A 252 -7.99 11.30 -11.12
N ASN A 253 -8.75 10.60 -10.29
CA ASN A 253 -9.44 11.22 -9.16
C ASN A 253 -8.47 11.50 -7.99
N THR A 254 -7.49 10.60 -7.80
CA THR A 254 -6.56 10.65 -6.67
C THR A 254 -5.12 10.47 -7.17
N GLN A 255 -4.31 11.51 -7.03
CA GLN A 255 -2.88 11.44 -7.30
C GLN A 255 -2.11 11.27 -5.99
N ILE A 256 -1.18 10.32 -5.95
CA ILE A 256 -0.39 9.99 -4.77
C ILE A 256 1.10 10.07 -5.12
N ASP A 257 1.77 11.09 -4.61
CA ASP A 257 3.22 11.25 -4.72
C ASP A 257 3.91 10.45 -3.62
N ILE A 258 4.96 9.70 -3.97
CA ILE A 258 5.79 8.97 -2.99
C ILE A 258 7.26 9.27 -3.31
N SER A 259 7.96 9.97 -2.42
CA SER A 259 9.38 10.26 -2.67
C SER A 259 10.16 10.59 -1.40
N SER A 260 11.49 10.41 -1.43
CA SER A 260 12.40 11.23 -0.62
C SER A 260 12.51 12.61 -1.25
N VAL A 261 12.95 13.60 -0.47
CA VAL A 261 13.15 14.97 -0.98
C VAL A 261 14.28 15.02 -2.01
N ASN A 262 14.22 15.99 -2.91
CA ASN A 262 15.24 16.20 -3.94
C ASN A 262 15.44 17.70 -4.20
N GLY A 263 15.94 18.42 -3.20
CA GLY A 263 16.14 19.85 -3.24
C GLY A 263 14.84 20.67 -3.26
N LEU A 264 14.99 21.98 -3.41
CA LEU A 264 13.89 22.95 -3.32
C LEU A 264 13.32 23.30 -4.70
N GLY A 265 12.07 23.76 -4.73
CA GLY A 265 11.43 24.38 -5.89
C GLY A 265 10.90 23.43 -6.97
N ASN A 266 11.13 22.10 -6.88
CA ASN A 266 10.49 21.15 -7.78
C ASN A 266 8.99 20.97 -7.45
N VAL A 267 8.25 20.26 -8.30
CA VAL A 267 6.80 20.06 -8.11
C VAL A 267 6.48 19.36 -6.79
N PHE A 268 7.24 18.33 -6.41
CA PHE A 268 7.04 17.63 -5.14
C PHE A 268 7.18 18.57 -3.95
N HIS A 269 8.25 19.38 -3.92
CA HIS A 269 8.46 20.36 -2.86
C HIS A 269 7.31 21.39 -2.80
N ARG A 270 6.92 21.98 -3.94
CA ARG A 270 5.82 22.96 -3.97
C ARG A 270 4.50 22.36 -3.50
N ARG A 271 4.19 21.11 -3.86
CA ARG A 271 3.00 20.40 -3.39
C ARG A 271 3.07 20.10 -1.89
N ARG A 272 4.26 19.75 -1.39
CA ARG A 272 4.50 19.53 0.03
C ARG A 272 4.24 20.80 0.86
N GLU A 273 4.78 21.95 0.42
CA GLU A 273 4.63 23.23 1.09
C GLU A 273 3.18 23.78 1.05
N ALA A 274 2.49 23.55 -0.06
CA ALA A 274 1.09 23.98 -0.22
C ALA A 274 0.07 22.98 0.38
N GLY A 275 0.53 21.82 0.82
CA GLY A 275 -0.32 20.75 1.33
C GLY A 275 -0.69 20.91 2.79
N VAL A 276 -1.65 20.12 3.22
CA VAL A 276 -2.13 20.05 4.62
C VAL A 276 -1.71 18.72 5.21
N GLU A 277 -1.14 18.73 6.41
CA GLU A 277 -0.71 17.52 7.08
C GLU A 277 -1.92 16.67 7.50
N TRP A 278 -1.96 15.44 6.99
CA TRP A 278 -2.98 14.47 7.35
C TRP A 278 -2.81 13.98 8.79
N GLN A 279 -3.94 13.81 9.48
CA GLN A 279 -3.98 13.28 10.83
C GLN A 279 -5.08 12.21 10.94
N PRO A 280 -4.80 11.08 11.61
CA PRO A 280 -5.79 10.03 11.81
C PRO A 280 -7.08 10.55 12.43
N GLY A 281 -8.23 10.18 11.84
CA GLY A 281 -9.56 10.54 12.36
C GLY A 281 -9.97 11.98 12.17
N LYS A 282 -9.15 12.82 11.51
CA LYS A 282 -9.57 14.16 11.10
C LYS A 282 -10.19 14.12 9.70
N GLU A 283 -11.22 14.94 9.52
CA GLU A 283 -11.81 15.15 8.21
C GLU A 283 -10.78 15.74 7.24
N ILE A 284 -10.75 15.18 6.02
CA ILE A 284 -9.86 15.65 4.96
C ILE A 284 -10.33 17.01 4.44
N GLU A 285 -9.44 17.98 4.42
CA GLU A 285 -9.68 19.28 3.81
C GLU A 285 -9.66 19.15 2.28
N LYS A 286 -10.83 19.30 1.65
CA LYS A 286 -10.98 19.14 0.20
C LYS A 286 -10.27 20.24 -0.58
N GLY A 287 -9.66 19.85 -1.71
CA GLY A 287 -8.95 20.78 -2.60
C GLY A 287 -7.49 21.02 -2.21
N PHE A 288 -7.03 20.46 -1.09
CA PHE A 288 -5.63 20.50 -0.68
C PHE A 288 -4.98 19.12 -0.81
N THR A 289 -3.72 19.09 -1.24
CA THR A 289 -2.91 17.86 -1.17
C THR A 289 -2.71 17.49 0.29
N GLN A 290 -3.11 16.29 0.67
CA GLN A 290 -2.86 15.78 2.01
C GLN A 290 -1.42 15.28 2.10
N VAL A 291 -0.71 15.64 3.16
CA VAL A 291 0.70 15.30 3.35
C VAL A 291 0.86 14.28 4.45
N PHE A 292 1.54 13.20 4.14
CA PHE A 292 1.94 12.18 5.08
C PHE A 292 3.46 12.09 5.13
N VAL A 293 4.03 12.17 6.32
CA VAL A 293 5.48 12.17 6.51
C VAL A 293 5.90 10.90 7.24
N ILE A 294 6.93 10.20 6.73
CA ILE A 294 7.58 9.09 7.43
C ILE A 294 9.02 9.47 7.74
N ASP A 295 9.27 9.71 9.00
CA ASP A 295 10.61 10.03 9.52
C ASP A 295 11.39 8.74 9.84
N TRP A 296 12.71 8.85 9.93
CA TRP A 296 13.53 7.70 10.34
C TRP A 296 13.20 7.23 11.77
N ARG A 297 12.72 8.13 12.65
CA ARG A 297 12.32 7.81 14.02
C ARG A 297 11.07 6.94 14.10
N ASP A 298 10.25 6.96 13.04
CA ASP A 298 9.07 6.11 12.96
C ASP A 298 9.42 4.64 12.72
N HIS A 299 10.65 4.35 12.28
CA HIS A 299 11.08 2.98 12.00
C HIS A 299 11.69 2.36 13.26
N PRO A 300 11.11 1.29 13.81
CA PRO A 300 11.51 0.75 15.13
C PRO A 300 12.97 0.22 15.20
N GLU A 301 13.58 -0.11 14.05
CA GLU A 301 14.98 -0.55 13.99
C GLU A 301 15.97 0.61 13.78
N LYS A 302 15.50 1.84 13.56
CA LYS A 302 16.36 3.02 13.37
C LYS A 302 16.47 3.80 14.68
N THR A 303 17.38 3.37 15.53
CA THR A 303 17.67 4.02 16.81
C THR A 303 18.52 5.29 16.65
N GLN A 304 18.67 6.09 17.71
CA GLN A 304 19.60 7.23 17.73
C GLN A 304 21.04 6.77 17.41
N GLU A 305 21.47 5.62 17.92
CA GLU A 305 22.78 5.04 17.62
C GLU A 305 22.95 4.72 16.13
N TRP A 306 21.89 4.15 15.49
CA TRP A 306 21.86 3.93 14.05
C TRP A 306 22.03 5.26 13.29
N TYR A 307 21.32 6.31 13.71
CA TYR A 307 21.38 7.63 13.10
C TYR A 307 22.78 8.23 13.21
N ASP A 308 23.34 8.28 14.42
CA ASP A 308 24.66 8.88 14.69
C ASP A 308 25.80 8.15 13.96
N THR A 309 25.74 6.82 13.95
CA THR A 309 26.71 5.98 13.22
C THR A 309 26.66 6.26 11.72
N ARG A 310 25.44 6.35 11.17
CA ARG A 310 25.25 6.62 9.74
C ARG A 310 25.66 8.03 9.36
N LYS A 311 25.31 9.03 10.17
CA LYS A 311 25.70 10.42 9.97
C LYS A 311 27.21 10.58 9.98
N ALA A 312 27.90 10.03 10.98
CA ALA A 312 29.35 10.08 11.07
C ALA A 312 30.04 9.41 9.86
N LYS A 313 29.46 8.35 9.30
CA LYS A 313 29.95 7.75 8.05
C LYS A 313 29.87 8.74 6.89
N TYR A 314 28.71 9.34 6.65
CA TYR A 314 28.49 10.29 5.55
C TYR A 314 29.34 11.56 5.72
N GLU A 315 29.58 11.99 6.97
CA GLU A 315 30.47 13.11 7.28
C GLU A 315 31.91 12.80 6.85
N ARG A 316 32.46 11.64 7.26
CA ARG A 316 33.79 11.20 6.84
C ARG A 316 33.95 11.08 5.33
N GLU A 317 32.87 10.73 4.62
CA GLU A 317 32.85 10.59 3.17
C GLU A 317 32.54 11.90 2.43
N GLY A 318 32.32 13.02 3.15
CA GLY A 318 31.99 14.33 2.55
C GLY A 318 30.60 14.39 1.93
N MET A 319 29.67 13.49 2.33
CA MET A 319 28.36 13.32 1.71
C MET A 319 27.20 13.69 2.65
N LEU A 320 27.38 14.65 3.56
CA LEU A 320 26.30 15.06 4.48
C LEU A 320 25.04 15.55 3.76
N HIS A 321 25.17 16.16 2.57
CA HIS A 321 24.01 16.57 1.77
C HIS A 321 23.17 15.37 1.34
N VAL A 322 23.79 14.23 1.02
CA VAL A 322 23.06 12.99 0.70
C VAL A 322 22.37 12.44 1.96
N PHE A 323 23.05 12.53 3.11
CA PHE A 323 22.45 12.11 4.37
C PHE A 323 21.23 12.98 4.72
N ALA A 324 21.36 14.30 4.59
CA ALA A 324 20.26 15.23 4.81
C ALA A 324 19.04 14.87 3.92
N GLN A 325 19.27 14.66 2.63
CA GLN A 325 18.22 14.30 1.68
C GLN A 325 17.55 12.95 2.01
N GLU A 326 18.33 11.92 2.27
CA GLU A 326 17.84 10.54 2.36
C GLU A 326 17.35 10.14 3.77
N VAL A 327 17.83 10.82 4.80
CA VAL A 327 17.52 10.50 6.20
C VAL A 327 16.75 11.64 6.86
N ASP A 328 17.29 12.87 6.82
CA ASP A 328 16.69 14.02 7.50
C ASP A 328 15.56 14.67 6.69
N ARG A 329 15.41 14.30 5.42
CA ARG A 329 14.39 14.87 4.51
C ARG A 329 14.57 16.39 4.34
N ASN A 330 15.83 16.83 4.18
CA ASN A 330 16.19 18.24 4.07
C ASN A 330 17.08 18.51 2.83
#